data_1abf87fd798a22ed517c9848b7b3ad97
#
_entry.id   1abf87fd798a22ed517c9848b7b3ad97
#
_cell.length_a   1.000
_cell.length_b   1.000
_cell.length_c   1.000
_cell.angle_alpha   90.00
_cell.angle_beta   90.00
_cell.angle_gamma   90.00
#
_symmetry.space_group_name_H-M   'P 1'
#
loop_
_entity.id
_entity.type
_entity.pdbx_description
1 polymer ?
#
loop_
_entity_poly.entity_id
_entity_poly.type
_entity_poly.pdbx_seq_one_letter_code
_entity_poly.pdbx_strand_id
1 'polypeptide(L)'
;NKKFGGNLNPERIAILAMYHDSSEVLTGDLPTPVKYYNPEIAKEYKKIESAAEQKLLSMLPEEFQDDFAPYLLSHSAHEEDAKIVKQADSICAYLKCLEELSAGNHEFALAKKRLDVTLQERRTPEMD
;
A
#
# COMPACT_ATOMS: atom_id res chain seq x y z
N ASN A 1 1.87 14.79 -9.44
CA ASN A 1 2.96 14.49 -10.40
C ASN A 1 2.97 15.50 -11.55
N LYS A 2 1.88 15.64 -12.34
CA LYS A 2 1.80 16.62 -13.45
C LYS A 2 2.15 18.05 -13.02
N LYS A 3 1.68 18.49 -11.86
CA LYS A 3 1.95 19.83 -11.33
C LYS A 3 3.45 20.09 -11.12
N PHE A 4 4.21 19.07 -10.82
CA PHE A 4 5.66 19.12 -10.56
C PHE A 4 6.52 18.66 -11.75
N GLY A 5 5.94 18.59 -12.95
CA GLY A 5 6.65 18.26 -14.19
C GLY A 5 6.81 16.77 -14.47
N GLY A 6 6.20 15.90 -13.68
CA GLY A 6 6.20 14.47 -13.92
C GLY A 6 5.25 14.05 -15.06
N ASN A 7 5.52 12.92 -15.67
CA ASN A 7 4.81 12.38 -16.83
C ASN A 7 4.16 11.01 -16.58
N LEU A 8 4.02 10.60 -15.32
CA LEU A 8 3.34 9.34 -14.97
C LEU A 8 1.86 9.38 -15.38
N ASN A 9 1.31 8.22 -15.67
CA ASN A 9 -0.09 8.08 -16.04
C ASN A 9 -0.99 8.11 -14.80
N PRO A 10 -1.77 9.18 -14.55
CA PRO A 10 -2.56 9.31 -13.34
C PRO A 10 -3.73 8.30 -13.29
N GLU A 11 -4.28 7.90 -14.44
CA GLU A 11 -5.37 6.93 -14.50
C GLU A 11 -4.88 5.55 -14.08
N ARG A 12 -3.72 5.13 -14.59
CA ARG A 12 -3.10 3.85 -14.21
C ARG A 12 -2.75 3.82 -12.72
N ILE A 13 -2.20 4.92 -12.19
CA ILE A 13 -1.88 5.04 -10.75
C ILE A 13 -3.16 4.98 -9.91
N ALA A 14 -4.23 5.65 -10.34
CA ALA A 14 -5.51 5.62 -9.62
C ALA A 14 -6.10 4.21 -9.58
N ILE A 15 -6.09 3.48 -10.70
CA ILE A 15 -6.54 2.09 -10.74
C ILE A 15 -5.67 1.21 -9.85
N LEU A 16 -4.34 1.35 -9.93
CA LEU A 16 -3.43 0.59 -9.06
C LEU A 16 -3.71 0.88 -7.58
N ALA A 17 -3.96 2.14 -7.20
CA ALA A 17 -4.33 2.51 -5.84
C ALA A 17 -5.67 1.91 -5.38
N MET A 18 -6.65 1.75 -6.29
CA MET A 18 -7.92 1.10 -5.97
C MET A 18 -7.76 -0.39 -5.68
N TYR A 19 -6.81 -1.06 -6.32
CA TYR A 19 -6.65 -2.52 -6.22
C TYR A 19 -5.49 -2.95 -5.31
N HIS A 20 -4.63 -2.03 -4.82
CA HIS A 20 -3.40 -2.40 -4.10
C HIS A 20 -3.61 -3.24 -2.85
N ASP A 21 -4.76 -3.10 -2.18
CA ASP A 21 -5.15 -3.87 -0.99
C ASP A 21 -6.22 -4.94 -1.29
N SER A 22 -6.48 -5.25 -2.56
CA SER A 22 -7.55 -6.19 -2.94
C SER A 22 -7.37 -7.57 -2.32
N SER A 23 -6.14 -8.02 -2.05
CA SER A 23 -5.84 -9.27 -1.36
C SER A 23 -6.45 -9.33 0.05
N GLU A 24 -6.66 -8.20 0.71
CA GLU A 24 -7.24 -8.12 2.05
C GLU A 24 -8.70 -8.58 2.12
N VAL A 25 -9.40 -8.69 0.99
CA VAL A 25 -10.72 -9.35 0.90
C VAL A 25 -10.63 -10.80 1.37
N LEU A 26 -9.50 -11.47 1.14
CA LEU A 26 -9.27 -12.86 1.53
C LEU A 26 -8.47 -12.98 2.83
N THR A 27 -7.50 -12.09 3.05
CA THR A 27 -6.56 -12.19 4.18
C THR A 27 -7.00 -11.41 5.42
N GLY A 28 -7.88 -10.41 5.25
CA GLY A 28 -8.07 -9.34 6.21
C GLY A 28 -6.87 -8.37 6.21
N ASP A 29 -7.00 -7.24 6.89
CA ASP A 29 -5.90 -6.31 7.10
C ASP A 29 -5.11 -6.67 8.37
N LEU A 30 -3.78 -6.54 8.31
CA LEU A 30 -2.94 -6.66 9.49
C LEU A 30 -2.92 -5.30 10.22
N PRO A 31 -3.38 -5.23 11.48
CA PRO A 31 -3.41 -3.97 12.23
C PRO A 31 -2.07 -3.24 12.21
N THR A 32 -2.08 -1.93 11.96
CA THR A 32 -0.89 -1.10 11.83
C THR A 32 0.11 -1.29 12.99
N PRO A 33 -0.29 -1.30 14.27
CA PRO A 33 0.66 -1.55 15.35
C PRO A 33 1.38 -2.89 15.22
N VAL A 34 0.67 -3.95 14.80
CA VAL A 34 1.24 -5.31 14.67
C VAL A 34 2.27 -5.36 13.55
N LYS A 35 2.03 -4.70 12.42
CA LYS A 35 3.02 -4.59 11.32
C LYS A 35 4.37 -4.05 11.82
N TYR A 36 4.34 -3.14 12.79
CA TYR A 36 5.53 -2.47 13.30
C TYR A 36 6.14 -3.09 14.56
N TYR A 37 5.42 -3.93 15.29
CA TYR A 37 5.99 -4.64 16.45
C TYR A 37 6.86 -5.83 16.04
N ASN A 38 6.50 -6.56 15.00
CA ASN A 38 7.20 -7.77 14.59
C ASN A 38 7.44 -7.81 13.08
N PRO A 39 8.67 -7.49 12.60
CA PRO A 39 9.02 -7.53 11.17
C PRO A 39 8.88 -8.90 10.53
N GLU A 40 9.05 -9.99 11.30
CA GLU A 40 8.92 -11.36 10.76
C GLU A 40 7.46 -11.68 10.44
N ILE A 41 6.51 -11.28 11.30
CA ILE A 41 5.09 -11.40 11.02
C ILE A 41 4.75 -10.64 9.73
N ALA A 42 5.24 -9.41 9.58
CA ALA A 42 5.00 -8.62 8.37
C ALA A 42 5.54 -9.31 7.10
N LYS A 43 6.70 -9.98 7.19
CA LYS A 43 7.30 -10.73 6.08
C LYS A 43 6.49 -11.97 5.72
N GLU A 44 6.03 -12.74 6.71
CA GLU A 44 5.21 -13.93 6.47
C GLU A 44 3.83 -13.53 5.95
N TYR A 45 3.27 -12.44 6.46
CA TYR A 45 1.99 -11.92 5.97
C TYR A 45 2.03 -11.54 4.49
N LYS A 46 3.13 -10.96 3.99
CA LYS A 46 3.32 -10.70 2.56
C LYS A 46 3.27 -11.94 1.68
N LYS A 47 3.69 -13.10 2.19
CA LYS A 47 3.55 -14.36 1.44
C LYS A 47 2.08 -14.77 1.32
N ILE A 48 1.31 -14.55 2.38
CA ILE A 48 -0.14 -14.80 2.39
C ILE A 48 -0.84 -13.84 1.43
N GLU A 49 -0.49 -12.55 1.46
CA GLU A 49 -1.00 -11.55 0.51
C GLU A 49 -0.72 -11.96 -0.94
N SER A 50 0.51 -12.38 -1.25
CA SER A 50 0.86 -12.83 -2.60
C SER A 50 0.07 -14.07 -3.06
N ALA A 51 -0.18 -15.01 -2.17
CA ALA A 51 -1.04 -16.15 -2.48
C ALA A 51 -2.51 -15.73 -2.70
N ALA A 52 -3.00 -14.76 -1.94
CA ALA A 52 -4.33 -14.19 -2.10
C ALA A 52 -4.48 -13.42 -3.42
N GLU A 53 -3.46 -12.63 -3.81
CA GLU A 53 -3.41 -11.95 -5.11
C GLU A 53 -3.57 -12.94 -6.27
N GLN A 54 -2.79 -14.03 -6.26
CA GLN A 54 -2.89 -15.07 -7.27
C GLN A 54 -4.28 -15.73 -7.27
N LYS A 55 -4.84 -15.98 -6.10
CA LYS A 55 -6.18 -16.55 -5.98
C LYS A 55 -7.23 -15.61 -6.57
N LEU A 56 -7.20 -14.32 -6.27
CA LEU A 56 -8.13 -13.33 -6.83
C LEU A 56 -8.02 -13.27 -8.35
N LEU A 57 -6.81 -13.22 -8.88
CA LEU A 57 -6.59 -13.23 -10.33
C LEU A 57 -7.19 -14.48 -10.98
N SER A 58 -7.00 -15.65 -10.36
CA SER A 58 -7.54 -16.93 -10.87
C SER A 58 -9.07 -17.01 -10.84
N MET A 59 -9.76 -16.13 -10.11
CA MET A 59 -11.21 -16.06 -10.06
C MET A 59 -11.82 -15.26 -11.22
N LEU A 60 -11.00 -14.49 -11.93
CA LEU A 60 -11.42 -13.77 -13.12
C LEU A 60 -11.51 -14.73 -14.32
N PRO A 61 -12.44 -14.47 -15.27
CA PRO A 61 -12.40 -15.11 -16.57
C PRO A 61 -11.02 -14.99 -17.23
N GLU A 62 -10.58 -16.04 -17.93
CA GLU A 62 -9.21 -16.11 -18.48
C GLU A 62 -8.88 -14.92 -19.37
N GLU A 63 -9.86 -14.46 -20.16
CA GLU A 63 -9.71 -13.31 -21.06
C GLU A 63 -9.42 -11.97 -20.37
N PHE A 64 -9.65 -11.85 -19.04
CA PHE A 64 -9.39 -10.63 -18.28
C PHE A 64 -8.14 -10.72 -17.41
N GLN A 65 -7.56 -11.91 -17.23
CA GLN A 65 -6.46 -12.09 -16.28
C GLN A 65 -5.23 -11.27 -16.66
N ASP A 66 -4.87 -11.22 -17.93
CA ASP A 66 -3.71 -10.45 -18.40
C ASP A 66 -3.91 -8.94 -18.20
N ASP A 67 -5.12 -8.44 -18.39
CA ASP A 67 -5.45 -7.01 -18.22
C ASP A 67 -5.42 -6.59 -16.73
N PHE A 68 -5.82 -7.48 -15.84
CA PHE A 68 -5.89 -7.20 -14.40
C PHE A 68 -4.63 -7.57 -13.61
N ALA A 69 -3.78 -8.45 -14.13
CA ALA A 69 -2.56 -8.87 -13.46
C ALA A 69 -1.67 -7.70 -13.00
N PRO A 70 -1.45 -6.60 -13.79
CA PRO A 70 -0.65 -5.46 -13.35
C PRO A 70 -1.21 -4.71 -12.13
N TYR A 71 -2.49 -4.86 -11.84
CA TYR A 71 -3.18 -4.17 -10.74
C TYR A 71 -3.40 -5.06 -9.52
N LEU A 72 -3.59 -6.36 -9.73
CA LEU A 72 -3.84 -7.33 -8.66
C LEU A 72 -2.57 -7.97 -8.10
N LEU A 73 -1.53 -8.13 -8.93
CA LEU A 73 -0.28 -8.73 -8.52
C LEU A 73 0.74 -7.63 -8.20
N SER A 74 1.10 -7.50 -6.94
CA SER A 74 2.01 -6.45 -6.46
C SER A 74 3.37 -6.44 -7.16
N HIS A 75 3.85 -7.61 -7.61
CA HIS A 75 5.12 -7.75 -8.35
C HIS A 75 5.02 -7.41 -9.86
N SER A 76 3.81 -7.27 -10.40
CA SER A 76 3.58 -6.96 -11.82
C SER A 76 3.33 -5.48 -12.09
N ALA A 77 3.15 -4.66 -11.04
CA ALA A 77 2.93 -3.23 -11.17
C ALA A 77 4.19 -2.50 -11.69
N HIS A 78 3.99 -1.44 -12.46
CA HIS A 78 5.09 -0.55 -12.83
C HIS A 78 5.72 0.07 -11.57
N GLU A 79 7.04 -0.03 -11.44
CA GLU A 79 7.76 0.35 -10.22
C GLU A 79 7.52 1.80 -9.81
N GLU A 80 7.52 2.73 -10.77
CA GLU A 80 7.29 4.16 -10.49
C GLU A 80 5.86 4.45 -10.03
N ASP A 81 4.86 3.79 -10.63
CA ASP A 81 3.47 3.91 -10.22
C ASP A 81 3.27 3.33 -8.81
N ALA A 82 3.84 2.15 -8.55
CA ALA A 82 3.79 1.52 -7.24
C ALA A 82 4.44 2.38 -6.14
N LYS A 83 5.51 3.13 -6.46
CA LYS A 83 6.12 4.09 -5.53
C LYS A 83 5.15 5.19 -5.13
N ILE A 84 4.40 5.76 -6.09
CA ILE A 84 3.42 6.81 -5.79
C ILE A 84 2.26 6.27 -4.95
N VAL A 85 1.72 5.10 -5.30
CA VAL A 85 0.67 4.45 -4.49
C VAL A 85 1.16 4.22 -3.06
N LYS A 86 2.38 3.69 -2.90
CA LYS A 86 2.96 3.42 -1.59
C LYS A 86 3.26 4.67 -0.77
N GLN A 87 3.55 5.81 -1.43
CA GLN A 87 3.65 7.09 -0.74
C GLN A 87 2.29 7.55 -0.22
N ALA A 88 1.26 7.50 -1.06
CA ALA A 88 -0.10 7.86 -0.67
C ALA A 88 -0.60 6.99 0.50
N ASP A 89 -0.40 5.68 0.42
CA ASP A 89 -0.73 4.74 1.49
C ASP A 89 0.01 5.09 2.80
N SER A 90 1.32 5.38 2.73
CA SER A 90 2.10 5.78 3.91
C SER A 90 1.60 7.08 4.54
N ILE A 91 1.13 8.04 3.74
CA ILE A 91 0.51 9.28 4.24
C ILE A 91 -0.82 8.97 4.92
N CYS A 92 -1.67 8.13 4.33
CA CYS A 92 -2.93 7.71 4.92
C CYS A 92 -2.70 6.99 6.27
N ALA A 93 -1.75 6.06 6.32
CA ALA A 93 -1.37 5.38 7.55
C ALA A 93 -0.84 6.35 8.62
N TYR A 94 -0.08 7.36 8.23
CA TYR A 94 0.40 8.40 9.14
C TYR A 94 -0.74 9.25 9.70
N LEU A 95 -1.66 9.70 8.84
CA LEU A 95 -2.85 10.44 9.28
C LEU A 95 -3.70 9.61 10.24
N LYS A 96 -3.88 8.31 9.96
CA LYS A 96 -4.55 7.38 10.86
C LYS A 96 -3.86 7.31 12.22
N CYS A 97 -2.52 7.24 12.26
CA CYS A 97 -1.78 7.29 13.52
C CYS A 97 -2.03 8.59 14.32
N LEU A 98 -2.12 9.74 13.64
CA LEU A 98 -2.42 11.01 14.29
C LEU A 98 -3.83 11.03 14.89
N GLU A 99 -4.82 10.53 14.15
CA GLU A 99 -6.21 10.40 14.62
C GLU A 99 -6.29 9.52 15.86
N GLU A 100 -5.72 8.33 15.82
CA GLU A 100 -5.73 7.37 16.92
C GLU A 100 -5.05 7.92 18.18
N LEU A 101 -3.88 8.55 18.02
CA LEU A 101 -3.18 9.19 19.12
C LEU A 101 -3.97 10.34 19.73
N SER A 102 -4.65 11.15 18.91
CA SER A 102 -5.51 12.23 19.40
C SER A 102 -6.73 11.71 20.16
N ALA A 103 -7.20 10.52 19.82
CA ALA A 103 -8.27 9.80 20.52
C ALA A 103 -7.78 9.06 21.79
N GLY A 104 -6.48 9.13 22.10
CA GLY A 104 -5.88 8.50 23.28
C GLY A 104 -5.39 7.05 23.07
N ASN A 105 -5.38 6.56 21.84
CA ASN A 105 -4.87 5.23 21.52
C ASN A 105 -3.36 5.26 21.32
N HIS A 106 -2.60 5.08 22.41
CA HIS A 106 -1.14 5.19 22.42
C HIS A 106 -0.41 4.00 21.77
N GLU A 107 -1.11 2.91 21.43
CA GLU A 107 -0.53 1.77 20.69
C GLU A 107 0.00 2.16 19.30
N PHE A 108 -0.49 3.26 18.74
CA PHE A 108 -0.04 3.81 17.45
C PHE A 108 1.26 4.64 17.53
N ALA A 109 1.81 4.89 18.72
CA ALA A 109 3.00 5.75 18.88
C ALA A 109 4.25 5.21 18.16
N LEU A 110 4.50 3.89 18.24
CA LEU A 110 5.63 3.25 17.54
C LEU A 110 5.43 3.28 16.02
N ALA A 111 4.22 3.01 15.55
CA ALA A 111 3.88 3.05 14.13
C ALA A 111 4.10 4.46 13.57
N LYS A 112 3.59 5.49 14.26
CA LYS A 112 3.81 6.89 13.89
C LYS A 112 5.29 7.24 13.75
N LYS A 113 6.11 6.88 14.76
CA LYS A 113 7.56 7.17 14.74
C LYS A 113 8.26 6.53 13.53
N ARG A 114 7.90 5.31 13.16
CA ARG A 114 8.47 4.63 11.99
C ARG A 114 8.01 5.24 10.68
N LEU A 115 6.73 5.61 10.61
CA LEU A 115 6.19 6.31 9.44
C LEU A 115 6.81 7.70 9.25
N ASP A 116 7.10 8.44 10.32
CA ASP A 116 7.84 9.71 10.24
C ASP A 116 9.17 9.52 9.48
N VAL A 117 9.94 8.48 9.82
CA VAL A 117 11.22 8.15 9.15
C VAL A 117 10.97 7.76 7.69
N THR A 118 10.03 6.86 7.45
CA THR A 118 9.70 6.37 6.09
C THR A 118 9.28 7.51 5.16
N LEU A 119 8.47 8.45 5.65
CA LEU A 119 8.01 9.60 4.87
C LEU A 119 9.17 10.57 4.56
N GLN A 120 10.09 10.77 5.50
CA GLN A 120 11.29 11.59 5.24
C GLN A 120 12.22 10.95 4.18
N GLU A 121 12.44 9.63 4.25
CA GLU A 121 13.26 8.89 3.29
C GLU A 121 12.65 8.87 1.87
N ARG A 122 11.33 8.93 1.77
CA ARG A 122 10.59 8.87 0.51
C ARG A 122 10.05 10.21 0.05
N ARG A 123 10.53 11.29 0.63
CA ARG A 123 10.04 12.65 0.37
C ARG A 123 10.16 13.00 -1.11
N THR A 124 9.06 13.46 -1.69
CA THR A 124 8.99 14.01 -3.04
C THR A 124 8.29 15.37 -3.00
N PRO A 125 8.42 16.20 -4.06
CA PRO A 125 7.73 17.47 -4.12
C PRO A 125 6.21 17.39 -3.97
N GLU A 126 5.63 16.25 -4.32
CA GLU A 126 4.18 16.00 -4.19
C GLU A 126 3.72 15.83 -2.74
N MET A 127 4.64 15.54 -1.83
CA MET A 127 4.34 15.33 -0.40
C MET A 127 4.43 16.63 0.42
N ASP A 128 4.99 17.69 -0.16
CA ASP A 128 5.13 18.98 0.46
C ASP A 128 3.88 19.85 0.25
#